data_2c4adf718221956a3a0bff9c946c8e69
#
_entry.id   2c4adf718221956a3a0bff9c946c8e69
#
_cell.length_a   1.000
_cell.length_b   1.000
_cell.length_c   1.000
_cell.angle_alpha   90.00
_cell.angle_beta   90.00
_cell.angle_gamma   90.00
#
_symmetry.space_group_name_H-M   'P 1'
#
loop_
_entity.id
_entity.type
_entity.pdbx_description
1 polymer ?
#
loop_
_entity_poly.entity_id
_entity_poly.type
_entity_poly.pdbx_seq_one_letter_code
_entity_poly.pdbx_strand_id
1 'polypeptide(L)'
;MTPDSLQARLERLEAIEEIRQLAAKYALSLDMRDLDAHVNLFAEDIRVGREQVGRAPLKAWVDSTLRDQFSGTSHHLGQHLIEMLDADHAVGVVYSKNEHEAGPEWVTMQMLYWDDYERIAGRWYFRRRLPCYWYASDLNKPPIGERKMRWPGREPYSGTFHDLFPSWTAFWAKRPDKGQLPAVAAPAPLEQFLLTLRRGAAAPKIRVR
;
A
#
# COMPACT_ATOMS: atom_id res chain seq x y z
N MET A 1 -1.67 8.46 32.99
CA MET A 1 -1.49 7.24 32.17
C MET A 1 -0.57 6.31 32.98
N THR A 2 -1.05 5.15 33.39
CA THR A 2 -0.21 4.10 33.97
C THR A 2 0.80 3.66 32.92
N PRO A 3 2.09 3.50 33.26
CA PRO A 3 3.07 2.97 32.33
C PRO A 3 2.67 1.56 31.91
N ASP A 4 2.71 1.27 30.60
CA ASP A 4 2.51 -0.08 30.11
C ASP A 4 3.49 -1.05 30.79
N SER A 5 3.01 -2.24 31.15
CA SER A 5 3.88 -3.27 31.72
C SER A 5 4.98 -3.64 30.70
N LEU A 6 6.10 -4.18 31.17
CA LEU A 6 7.16 -4.69 30.29
C LEU A 6 6.61 -5.73 29.31
N GLN A 7 5.71 -6.58 29.78
CA GLN A 7 5.04 -7.58 28.97
C GLN A 7 4.24 -6.96 27.83
N ALA A 8 3.40 -5.95 28.11
CA ALA A 8 2.61 -5.26 27.07
C ALA A 8 3.51 -4.54 26.04
N ARG A 9 4.64 -4.00 26.46
CA ARG A 9 5.62 -3.38 25.57
C ARG A 9 6.29 -4.41 24.66
N LEU A 10 6.61 -5.59 25.21
CA LEU A 10 7.21 -6.69 24.44
C LEU A 10 6.22 -7.21 23.39
N GLU A 11 4.98 -7.52 23.79
CA GLU A 11 3.93 -7.96 22.88
C GLU A 11 3.69 -6.97 21.73
N ARG A 12 3.72 -5.67 22.03
CA ARG A 12 3.62 -4.64 21.01
C ARG A 12 4.81 -4.66 20.03
N LEU A 13 6.03 -4.87 20.52
CA LEU A 13 7.23 -4.93 19.67
C LEU A 13 7.21 -6.19 18.79
N GLU A 14 6.81 -7.32 19.33
CA GLU A 14 6.64 -8.57 18.58
C GLU A 14 5.59 -8.41 17.47
N ALA A 15 4.42 -7.82 17.78
CA ALA A 15 3.39 -7.54 16.80
C ALA A 15 3.89 -6.63 15.66
N ILE A 16 4.62 -5.56 15.99
CA ILE A 16 5.19 -4.66 14.99
C ILE A 16 6.19 -5.39 14.09
N GLU A 17 7.03 -6.26 14.66
CA GLU A 17 8.00 -7.02 13.87
C GLU A 17 7.30 -8.07 12.99
N GLU A 18 6.30 -8.79 13.48
CA GLU A 18 5.51 -9.71 12.65
C GLU A 18 4.86 -9.00 11.46
N ILE A 19 4.27 -7.81 11.68
CA ILE A 19 3.68 -6.99 10.62
C ILE A 19 4.73 -6.54 9.61
N ARG A 20 5.94 -6.18 10.04
CA ARG A 20 7.05 -5.86 9.12
C ARG A 20 7.42 -7.06 8.26
N GLN A 21 7.45 -8.25 8.85
CA GLN A 21 7.72 -9.49 8.13
C GLN A 21 6.63 -9.82 7.10
N LEU A 22 5.35 -9.46 7.33
CA LEU A 22 4.30 -9.63 6.32
C LEU A 22 4.61 -8.85 5.05
N ALA A 23 5.01 -7.58 5.17
CA ALA A 23 5.36 -6.78 4.01
C ALA A 23 6.56 -7.35 3.24
N ALA A 24 7.61 -7.79 3.94
CA ALA A 24 8.77 -8.43 3.33
C ALA A 24 8.42 -9.76 2.63
N LYS A 25 7.62 -10.60 3.28
CA LYS A 25 7.15 -11.87 2.71
C LYS A 25 6.24 -11.65 1.49
N TYR A 26 5.42 -10.60 1.51
CA TYR A 26 4.61 -10.21 0.35
C TYR A 26 5.48 -9.94 -0.87
N ALA A 27 6.49 -9.10 -0.74
CA ALA A 27 7.42 -8.78 -1.81
C ALA A 27 8.11 -10.04 -2.34
N LEU A 28 8.73 -10.80 -1.44
CA LEU A 28 9.48 -12.00 -1.79
C LEU A 28 8.60 -13.07 -2.47
N SER A 29 7.41 -13.34 -1.96
CA SER A 29 6.52 -14.35 -2.53
C SER A 29 6.03 -14.00 -3.95
N LEU A 30 5.80 -12.71 -4.22
CA LEU A 30 5.49 -12.25 -5.58
C LEU A 30 6.67 -12.42 -6.53
N ASP A 31 7.86 -12.00 -6.12
CA ASP A 31 9.06 -12.05 -6.95
C ASP A 31 9.48 -13.50 -7.24
N MET A 32 9.26 -14.41 -6.29
CA MET A 32 9.47 -15.85 -6.45
C MET A 32 8.34 -16.57 -7.19
N ARG A 33 7.20 -15.92 -7.43
CA ARG A 33 5.97 -16.54 -7.97
C ARG A 33 5.39 -17.64 -7.07
N ASP A 34 5.68 -17.59 -5.77
CA ASP A 34 5.06 -18.49 -4.78
C ASP A 34 3.70 -17.93 -4.35
N LEU A 35 2.70 -18.19 -5.18
CA LEU A 35 1.36 -17.63 -4.98
C LEU A 35 0.63 -18.27 -3.80
N ASP A 36 0.97 -19.49 -3.41
CA ASP A 36 0.41 -20.12 -2.22
C ASP A 36 0.94 -19.47 -0.95
N ALA A 37 2.25 -19.22 -0.87
CA ALA A 37 2.82 -18.44 0.22
C ALA A 37 2.23 -17.02 0.25
N HIS A 38 2.08 -16.40 -0.93
CA HIS A 38 1.56 -15.04 -1.07
C HIS A 38 0.15 -14.89 -0.48
N VAL A 39 -0.81 -15.72 -0.90
CA VAL A 39 -2.20 -15.59 -0.45
C VAL A 39 -2.38 -15.94 1.02
N ASN A 40 -1.49 -16.77 1.59
CA ASN A 40 -1.49 -17.12 2.99
C ASN A 40 -1.07 -15.96 3.92
N LEU A 41 -0.56 -14.85 3.38
CA LEU A 41 -0.30 -13.62 4.14
C LEU A 41 -1.56 -12.80 4.40
N PHE A 42 -2.66 -13.11 3.72
CA PHE A 42 -3.93 -12.42 3.84
C PHE A 42 -4.92 -13.19 4.71
N ALA A 43 -5.85 -12.48 5.33
CA ALA A 43 -6.95 -13.11 6.04
C ALA A 43 -7.72 -14.08 5.12
N GLU A 44 -8.27 -15.15 5.68
CA GLU A 44 -8.91 -16.20 4.88
C GLU A 44 -10.11 -15.71 4.08
N ASP A 45 -10.83 -14.75 4.65
CA ASP A 45 -11.99 -14.07 4.07
C ASP A 45 -11.64 -12.71 3.44
N ILE A 46 -10.41 -12.55 2.95
CA ILE A 46 -9.97 -11.32 2.27
C ILE A 46 -10.91 -10.93 1.12
N ARG A 47 -11.26 -9.65 1.05
CA ARG A 47 -12.05 -9.12 -0.05
C ARG A 47 -11.20 -8.86 -1.28
N VAL A 48 -11.63 -9.37 -2.43
CA VAL A 48 -10.96 -9.22 -3.73
C VAL A 48 -11.87 -8.44 -4.68
N GLY A 49 -11.49 -7.21 -4.98
CA GLY A 49 -12.34 -6.31 -5.76
C GLY A 49 -13.67 -6.01 -5.06
N ARG A 50 -14.77 -5.99 -5.83
CA ARG A 50 -16.10 -5.62 -5.30
C ARG A 50 -16.93 -6.81 -4.85
N GLU A 51 -16.76 -7.96 -5.48
CA GLU A 51 -17.73 -9.08 -5.41
C GLU A 51 -17.13 -10.38 -4.88
N GLN A 52 -15.81 -10.53 -4.88
CA GLN A 52 -15.16 -11.77 -4.50
C GLN A 52 -14.57 -11.72 -3.10
N VAL A 53 -14.54 -12.87 -2.44
CA VAL A 53 -14.00 -13.05 -1.08
C VAL A 53 -13.19 -14.33 -1.02
N GLY A 54 -12.05 -14.27 -0.36
CA GLY A 54 -11.21 -15.43 -0.07
C GLY A 54 -9.89 -15.48 -0.82
N ARG A 55 -9.01 -16.35 -0.35
CA ARG A 55 -7.65 -16.53 -0.88
C ARG A 55 -7.62 -17.13 -2.29
N ALA A 56 -8.58 -17.98 -2.64
CA ALA A 56 -8.62 -18.60 -3.97
C ALA A 56 -8.88 -17.56 -5.08
N PRO A 57 -9.88 -16.66 -4.99
CA PRO A 57 -10.02 -15.55 -5.92
C PRO A 57 -8.81 -14.61 -5.95
N LEU A 58 -8.20 -14.34 -4.78
CA LEU A 58 -6.99 -13.53 -4.71
C LEU A 58 -5.85 -14.18 -5.51
N LYS A 59 -5.63 -15.48 -5.34
CA LYS A 59 -4.61 -16.24 -6.08
C LYS A 59 -4.85 -16.18 -7.58
N ALA A 60 -6.07 -16.40 -8.03
CA ALA A 60 -6.43 -16.35 -9.45
C ALA A 60 -6.18 -14.96 -10.06
N TRP A 61 -6.56 -13.91 -9.33
CA TRP A 61 -6.31 -12.53 -9.77
C TRP A 61 -4.82 -12.20 -9.85
N VAL A 62 -4.03 -12.57 -8.84
CA VAL A 62 -2.57 -12.34 -8.84
C VAL A 62 -1.90 -13.14 -9.96
N ASP A 63 -2.26 -14.41 -10.12
CA ASP A 63 -1.70 -15.29 -11.18
C ASP A 63 -1.92 -14.69 -12.57
N SER A 64 -3.15 -14.32 -12.91
CA SER A 64 -3.43 -13.70 -14.21
C SER A 64 -2.70 -12.39 -14.39
N THR A 65 -2.70 -11.52 -13.38
CA THR A 65 -2.02 -10.22 -13.46
C THR A 65 -0.51 -10.36 -13.72
N LEU A 66 0.14 -11.29 -13.05
CA LEU A 66 1.58 -11.51 -13.22
C LEU A 66 1.89 -12.13 -14.58
N ARG A 67 1.14 -13.14 -15.01
CA ARG A 67 1.36 -13.82 -16.30
C ARG A 67 1.09 -12.91 -17.50
N ASP A 68 0.07 -12.09 -17.41
CA ASP A 68 -0.35 -11.22 -18.52
C ASP A 68 0.58 -10.02 -18.72
N GLN A 69 1.31 -9.61 -17.67
CA GLN A 69 1.99 -8.34 -17.71
C GLN A 69 3.50 -8.41 -17.53
N PHE A 70 4.04 -9.42 -16.82
CA PHE A 70 5.43 -9.39 -16.37
C PHE A 70 6.16 -10.72 -16.54
N SER A 71 7.30 -10.67 -17.20
CA SER A 71 8.28 -11.78 -17.22
C SER A 71 9.12 -11.81 -15.94
N GLY A 72 9.41 -10.64 -15.37
CA GLY A 72 10.15 -10.49 -14.11
C GLY A 72 9.65 -9.34 -13.26
N THR A 73 9.77 -9.48 -11.93
CA THR A 73 9.45 -8.41 -10.98
C THR A 73 10.47 -8.39 -9.85
N SER A 74 10.73 -7.21 -9.30
CA SER A 74 11.52 -7.02 -8.09
C SER A 74 10.90 -5.92 -7.24
N HIS A 75 10.54 -6.23 -5.98
CA HIS A 75 9.93 -5.30 -5.06
C HIS A 75 10.93 -4.83 -4.02
N HIS A 76 11.29 -3.55 -4.08
CA HIS A 76 12.16 -2.92 -3.10
C HIS A 76 11.31 -2.13 -2.09
N LEU A 77 11.16 -2.69 -0.89
CA LEU A 77 10.43 -2.03 0.18
C LEU A 77 11.28 -0.95 0.84
N GLY A 78 10.67 0.21 1.04
CA GLY A 78 11.25 1.32 1.80
C GLY A 78 10.78 1.35 3.26
N GLN A 79 10.58 2.55 3.78
CA GLN A 79 10.12 2.74 5.15
C GLN A 79 8.74 2.11 5.35
N HIS A 80 8.56 1.52 6.54
CA HIS A 80 7.30 0.93 6.98
C HIS A 80 6.89 1.59 8.31
N LEU A 81 5.83 2.37 8.26
CA LEU A 81 5.18 2.95 9.43
C LEU A 81 4.04 2.06 9.84
N ILE A 82 3.94 1.74 11.14
CA ILE A 82 2.90 0.87 11.69
C ILE A 82 2.31 1.56 12.91
N GLU A 83 1.00 1.57 12.98
CA GLU A 83 0.22 2.07 14.11
C GLU A 83 -0.68 0.97 14.63
N MET A 84 -0.45 0.56 15.88
CA MET A 84 -1.32 -0.38 16.59
C MET A 84 -2.58 0.36 17.03
N LEU A 85 -3.73 -0.13 16.63
CA LEU A 85 -5.04 0.39 17.02
C LEU A 85 -5.50 -0.23 18.34
N ASP A 86 -5.28 -1.52 18.48
CA ASP A 86 -5.52 -2.34 19.69
C ASP A 86 -4.62 -3.57 19.66
N ALA A 87 -4.96 -4.61 20.44
CA ALA A 87 -4.17 -5.85 20.51
C ALA A 87 -4.21 -6.69 19.22
N ASP A 88 -5.27 -6.55 18.43
CA ASP A 88 -5.55 -7.40 17.28
C ASP A 88 -5.69 -6.64 15.95
N HIS A 89 -5.62 -5.31 15.98
CA HIS A 89 -5.73 -4.47 14.79
C HIS A 89 -4.60 -3.45 14.68
N ALA A 90 -4.09 -3.28 13.48
CA ALA A 90 -3.09 -2.27 13.15
C ALA A 90 -3.32 -1.71 11.75
N VAL A 91 -2.75 -0.55 11.50
CA VAL A 91 -2.68 0.06 10.17
C VAL A 91 -1.22 0.39 9.84
N GLY A 92 -0.89 0.45 8.55
CA GLY A 92 0.47 0.80 8.16
C GLY A 92 0.59 1.38 6.77
N VAL A 93 1.75 1.97 6.52
CA VAL A 93 2.15 2.48 5.22
C VAL A 93 3.52 1.93 4.88
N VAL A 94 3.62 1.29 3.72
CA VAL A 94 4.87 0.74 3.19
C VAL A 94 5.21 1.45 1.88
N TYR A 95 6.35 2.12 1.83
CA TYR A 95 6.88 2.61 0.56
C TYR A 95 7.45 1.45 -0.26
N SER A 96 7.22 1.49 -1.57
CA SER A 96 7.75 0.46 -2.46
C SER A 96 8.20 1.07 -3.78
N LYS A 97 9.42 0.75 -4.19
CA LYS A 97 9.91 0.99 -5.54
C LYS A 97 10.07 -0.36 -6.21
N ASN A 98 9.30 -0.59 -7.25
CA ASN A 98 9.24 -1.88 -7.91
C ASN A 98 9.81 -1.77 -9.31
N GLU A 99 10.42 -2.84 -9.76
CA GLU A 99 10.93 -2.99 -11.12
C GLU A 99 10.23 -4.16 -11.80
N HIS A 100 9.91 -3.99 -13.07
CA HIS A 100 9.14 -4.96 -13.83
C HIS A 100 9.72 -5.09 -15.24
N GLU A 101 10.02 -6.30 -15.63
CA GLU A 101 10.25 -6.62 -17.04
C GLU A 101 8.89 -6.84 -17.71
N ALA A 102 8.50 -5.92 -18.60
CA ALA A 102 7.19 -5.88 -19.24
C ALA A 102 7.35 -5.82 -20.76
N GLY A 103 7.47 -6.97 -21.41
CA GLY A 103 7.80 -7.08 -22.83
C GLY A 103 9.18 -6.47 -23.13
N PRO A 104 9.29 -5.48 -24.04
CA PRO A 104 10.56 -4.86 -24.38
C PRO A 104 10.98 -3.72 -23.43
N GLU A 105 10.22 -3.42 -22.41
CA GLU A 105 10.45 -2.29 -21.52
C GLU A 105 10.83 -2.76 -20.11
N TRP A 106 11.78 -2.05 -19.51
CA TRP A 106 12.08 -2.17 -18.08
C TRP A 106 11.36 -1.07 -17.33
N VAL A 107 10.22 -1.39 -16.73
CA VAL A 107 9.35 -0.42 -16.07
C VAL A 107 9.72 -0.29 -14.61
N THR A 108 10.09 0.91 -14.19
CA THR A 108 10.20 1.27 -12.77
C THR A 108 8.90 1.87 -12.27
N MET A 109 8.45 1.44 -11.10
CA MET A 109 7.23 1.94 -10.47
C MET A 109 7.52 2.40 -9.04
N GLN A 110 7.03 3.59 -8.69
CA GLN A 110 7.02 4.09 -7.32
C GLN A 110 5.59 4.13 -6.81
N MET A 111 5.40 3.58 -5.63
CA MET A 111 4.11 3.52 -4.97
C MET A 111 4.26 3.44 -3.45
N LEU A 112 3.16 3.48 -2.76
CA LEU A 112 3.06 3.00 -1.40
C LEU A 112 1.88 2.05 -1.28
N TYR A 113 1.96 1.16 -0.32
CA TYR A 113 0.83 0.36 0.13
C TYR A 113 0.25 0.99 1.39
N TRP A 114 -1.06 1.06 1.44
CA TRP A 114 -1.79 1.43 2.62
C TRP A 114 -2.53 0.21 3.15
N ASP A 115 -2.15 -0.24 4.32
CA ASP A 115 -2.49 -1.55 4.82
C ASP A 115 -3.34 -1.50 6.09
N ASP A 116 -4.32 -2.40 6.17
CA ASP A 116 -4.97 -2.80 7.40
C ASP A 116 -4.51 -4.21 7.76
N TYR A 117 -4.16 -4.41 9.03
CA TYR A 117 -3.71 -5.68 9.57
C TYR A 117 -4.66 -6.16 10.66
N GLU A 118 -4.84 -7.46 10.73
CA GLU A 118 -5.63 -8.12 11.77
C GLU A 118 -4.90 -9.34 12.30
N ARG A 119 -4.94 -9.51 13.62
CA ARG A 119 -4.43 -10.68 14.31
C ARG A 119 -5.53 -11.71 14.47
N ILE A 120 -5.39 -12.86 13.83
CA ILE A 120 -6.36 -13.97 13.84
C ILE A 120 -5.65 -15.20 14.37
N ALA A 121 -6.19 -15.82 15.43
CA ALA A 121 -5.60 -16.99 16.08
C ALA A 121 -4.11 -16.81 16.42
N GLY A 122 -3.73 -15.63 16.90
CA GLY A 122 -2.39 -15.29 17.32
C GLY A 122 -1.39 -14.95 16.22
N ARG A 123 -1.82 -14.84 14.95
CA ARG A 123 -0.99 -14.49 13.79
C ARG A 123 -1.51 -13.24 13.10
N TRP A 124 -0.61 -12.38 12.63
CA TRP A 124 -0.95 -11.20 11.85
C TRP A 124 -1.15 -11.52 10.38
N TYR A 125 -2.14 -10.87 9.77
CA TYR A 125 -2.51 -10.99 8.36
C TYR A 125 -2.81 -9.62 7.77
N PHE A 126 -2.64 -9.47 6.45
CA PHE A 126 -3.27 -8.37 5.73
C PHE A 126 -4.80 -8.56 5.74
N ARG A 127 -5.51 -7.62 6.32
CA ARG A 127 -6.98 -7.53 6.20
C ARG A 127 -7.37 -6.75 4.95
N ARG A 128 -6.53 -5.79 4.56
CA ARG A 128 -6.62 -5.05 3.32
C ARG A 128 -5.25 -4.52 2.95
N ARG A 129 -4.97 -4.47 1.64
CA ARG A 129 -3.81 -3.77 1.09
C ARG A 129 -4.27 -2.90 -0.07
N LEU A 130 -4.11 -1.57 0.04
CA LEU A 130 -4.46 -0.59 -0.96
C LEU A 130 -3.18 -0.06 -1.64
N PRO A 131 -2.93 -0.40 -2.92
CA PRO A 131 -1.82 0.18 -3.66
C PRO A 131 -2.14 1.62 -4.08
N CYS A 132 -1.24 2.54 -3.78
CA CYS A 132 -1.32 3.96 -4.10
C CYS A 132 -0.19 4.31 -5.05
N TYR A 133 -0.50 4.39 -6.34
CA TYR A 133 0.48 4.55 -7.41
C TYR A 133 0.87 6.00 -7.60
N TRP A 134 2.17 6.27 -7.72
CA TRP A 134 2.68 7.58 -8.12
C TRP A 134 3.05 7.60 -9.59
N TYR A 135 3.98 6.73 -10.00
CA TYR A 135 4.35 6.58 -11.40
C TYR A 135 4.70 5.13 -11.73
N ALA A 136 4.57 4.80 -13.01
CA ALA A 136 5.19 3.65 -13.67
C ALA A 136 5.70 4.13 -15.02
N SER A 137 6.95 3.89 -15.34
CA SER A 137 7.53 4.34 -16.61
C SER A 137 8.74 3.48 -16.97
N ASP A 138 9.01 3.32 -18.26
CA ASP A 138 10.27 2.77 -18.74
C ASP A 138 11.44 3.51 -18.11
N LEU A 139 12.48 2.77 -17.73
CA LEU A 139 13.68 3.28 -17.05
C LEU A 139 14.31 4.48 -17.79
N ASN A 140 14.25 4.49 -19.12
CA ASN A 140 14.82 5.55 -19.96
C ASN A 140 13.84 6.70 -20.24
N LYS A 141 12.62 6.64 -19.71
CA LYS A 141 11.58 7.65 -19.96
C LYS A 141 11.12 8.27 -18.64
N PRO A 142 11.75 9.36 -18.17
CA PRO A 142 11.37 10.00 -16.90
C PRO A 142 9.88 10.32 -16.83
N PRO A 143 9.20 10.01 -15.71
CA PRO A 143 7.75 10.20 -15.58
C PRO A 143 7.38 11.65 -15.23
N ILE A 144 7.82 12.61 -16.07
CA ILE A 144 7.51 14.04 -15.92
C ILE A 144 6.12 14.33 -16.49
N GLY A 145 5.40 15.27 -15.88
CA GLY A 145 4.05 15.67 -16.28
C GLY A 145 2.97 15.03 -15.42
N GLU A 146 1.71 15.11 -15.84
CA GLU A 146 0.56 14.69 -15.03
C GLU A 146 0.27 13.19 -15.14
N ARG A 147 0.31 12.63 -16.35
CA ARG A 147 0.02 11.21 -16.60
C ARG A 147 1.28 10.37 -16.42
N LYS A 148 1.56 9.99 -15.18
CA LYS A 148 2.79 9.32 -14.79
C LYS A 148 2.72 7.78 -14.81
N MET A 149 1.51 7.21 -14.88
CA MET A 149 1.32 5.77 -15.04
C MET A 149 1.37 5.42 -16.52
N ARG A 150 2.53 4.91 -16.98
CA ARG A 150 2.85 4.65 -18.39
C ARG A 150 3.27 3.20 -18.55
N TRP A 151 2.29 2.35 -18.64
CA TRP A 151 2.49 0.93 -18.90
C TRP A 151 2.54 0.63 -20.39
N PRO A 152 3.35 -0.34 -20.85
CA PRO A 152 3.35 -0.77 -22.24
C PRO A 152 1.96 -1.15 -22.72
N GLY A 153 1.59 -0.70 -23.92
CA GLY A 153 0.30 -1.02 -24.54
C GLY A 153 -0.92 -0.38 -23.88
N ARG A 154 -0.74 0.57 -22.97
CA ARG A 154 -1.85 1.29 -22.29
C ARG A 154 -1.73 2.80 -22.46
N GLU A 155 -2.87 3.47 -22.54
CA GLU A 155 -2.90 4.92 -22.47
C GLU A 155 -2.42 5.40 -21.09
N PRO A 156 -1.52 6.40 -21.04
CA PRO A 156 -1.06 6.94 -19.77
C PRO A 156 -2.17 7.54 -18.92
N TYR A 157 -2.10 7.35 -17.60
CA TYR A 157 -3.06 7.88 -16.63
C TYR A 157 -2.37 8.43 -15.38
N SER A 158 -3.12 9.17 -14.56
CA SER A 158 -2.62 9.73 -13.32
C SER A 158 -2.66 8.70 -12.19
N GLY A 159 -1.60 8.65 -11.40
CA GLY A 159 -1.59 7.88 -10.15
C GLY A 159 -2.34 8.59 -9.03
N THR A 160 -2.60 7.87 -7.94
CA THR A 160 -3.39 8.36 -6.79
C THR A 160 -2.55 8.67 -5.55
N PHE A 161 -1.24 8.46 -5.61
CA PHE A 161 -0.35 8.53 -4.45
C PHE A 161 -0.50 9.84 -3.65
N HIS A 162 -0.42 10.98 -4.31
CA HIS A 162 -0.46 12.27 -3.64
C HIS A 162 -1.88 12.72 -3.29
N ASP A 163 -2.87 12.29 -4.05
CA ASP A 163 -4.28 12.65 -3.83
C ASP A 163 -4.80 12.15 -2.48
N LEU A 164 -4.15 11.13 -1.92
CA LEU A 164 -4.47 10.57 -0.61
C LEU A 164 -3.97 11.42 0.56
N PHE A 165 -3.07 12.38 0.31
CA PHE A 165 -2.50 13.23 1.35
C PHE A 165 -3.21 14.59 1.43
N PRO A 166 -3.97 14.89 2.51
CA PRO A 166 -4.65 16.18 2.64
C PRO A 166 -3.68 17.34 2.72
N SER A 167 -2.51 17.10 3.31
CA SER A 167 -1.43 18.09 3.36
C SER A 167 -0.90 18.45 1.96
N TRP A 168 -0.96 17.53 0.99
CA TRP A 168 -0.59 17.81 -0.39
C TRP A 168 -1.54 18.84 -1.02
N THR A 169 -2.84 18.58 -0.94
CA THR A 169 -3.84 19.51 -1.46
C THR A 169 -3.78 20.86 -0.75
N ALA A 170 -3.65 20.87 0.58
CA ALA A 170 -3.52 22.11 1.37
C ALA A 170 -2.25 22.88 1.05
N PHE A 171 -1.14 22.21 0.77
CA PHE A 171 0.12 22.84 0.37
C PHE A 171 -0.02 23.59 -0.97
N TRP A 172 -0.62 22.93 -1.96
CA TRP A 172 -0.77 23.48 -3.30
C TRP A 172 -1.95 24.44 -3.45
N ALA A 173 -2.93 24.43 -2.53
CA ALA A 173 -4.05 25.39 -2.54
C ALA A 173 -3.61 26.87 -2.44
N LYS A 174 -2.39 27.12 -1.99
CA LYS A 174 -1.76 28.45 -1.97
C LYS A 174 -1.19 28.89 -3.33
N ARG A 175 -1.26 28.04 -4.34
CA ARG A 175 -0.83 28.31 -5.71
C ARG A 175 -2.01 28.17 -6.68
N PRO A 176 -2.67 29.27 -7.04
CA PRO A 176 -3.88 29.24 -7.88
C PRO A 176 -3.64 28.69 -9.29
N ASP A 177 -2.39 28.66 -9.75
CA ASP A 177 -1.97 28.14 -11.06
C ASP A 177 -1.92 26.60 -11.16
N LYS A 178 -2.00 25.89 -10.04
CA LYS A 178 -1.88 24.42 -10.01
C LYS A 178 -3.21 23.65 -10.02
N GLY A 179 -4.33 24.31 -10.19
CA GLY A 179 -5.65 23.69 -10.19
C GLY A 179 -6.03 23.07 -8.83
N GLN A 180 -7.30 23.07 -8.51
CA GLN A 180 -7.80 22.33 -7.34
C GLN A 180 -7.89 20.86 -7.71
N LEU A 181 -7.05 20.03 -7.12
CA LEU A 181 -7.22 18.58 -7.18
C LEU A 181 -8.56 18.24 -6.52
N PRO A 182 -9.39 17.39 -7.14
CA PRO A 182 -10.64 16.98 -6.53
C PRO A 182 -10.36 16.27 -5.21
N ALA A 183 -11.11 16.66 -4.20
CA ALA A 183 -10.99 16.07 -2.88
C ALA A 183 -11.55 14.63 -2.86
N VAL A 184 -10.74 13.68 -2.49
CA VAL A 184 -11.04 12.24 -2.50
C VAL A 184 -11.20 11.74 -1.05
N ALA A 185 -12.22 10.93 -0.72
CA ALA A 185 -12.50 10.47 0.66
C ALA A 185 -11.59 9.28 1.06
N ALA A 186 -10.73 9.45 2.08
CA ALA A 186 -9.87 8.38 2.57
C ALA A 186 -10.66 7.24 3.24
N PRO A 187 -10.21 5.99 3.12
CA PRO A 187 -10.69 4.90 3.97
C PRO A 187 -10.42 5.23 5.46
N ALA A 188 -11.34 4.86 6.34
CA ALA A 188 -11.28 5.17 7.78
C ALA A 188 -9.94 4.88 8.48
N PRO A 189 -9.21 3.78 8.19
CA PRO A 189 -7.90 3.52 8.79
C PRO A 189 -6.85 4.58 8.50
N LEU A 190 -6.94 5.23 7.33
CA LEU A 190 -6.06 6.31 6.92
C LEU A 190 -6.18 7.54 7.81
N GLU A 191 -7.39 7.90 8.23
CA GLU A 191 -7.63 9.05 9.11
C GLU A 191 -6.97 8.83 10.48
N GLN A 192 -7.11 7.63 11.04
CA GLN A 192 -6.50 7.28 12.34
C GLN A 192 -4.98 7.35 12.28
N PHE A 193 -4.39 6.75 11.25
CA PHE A 193 -2.95 6.75 11.03
C PHE A 193 -2.39 8.18 10.90
N LEU A 194 -3.08 9.03 10.14
CA LEU A 194 -2.68 10.43 9.98
C LEU A 194 -2.76 11.23 11.28
N LEU A 195 -3.71 10.93 12.16
CA LEU A 195 -3.81 11.57 13.48
C LEU A 195 -2.60 11.26 14.34
N THR A 196 -2.16 10.01 14.37
CA THR A 196 -0.98 9.59 15.14
C THR A 196 0.30 10.14 14.55
N LEU A 197 0.46 10.09 13.23
CA LEU A 197 1.60 10.67 12.54
C LEU A 197 1.76 12.17 12.84
N ARG A 198 0.65 12.89 12.98
CA ARG A 198 0.62 14.33 13.27
C ARG A 198 0.74 14.67 14.75
N ARG A 199 0.87 13.71 15.64
CA ARG A 199 1.00 13.90 17.08
C ARG A 199 -0.07 14.82 17.69
N GLY A 200 -1.32 14.62 17.30
CA GLY A 200 -2.45 15.40 17.79
C GLY A 200 -2.74 16.72 17.06
N ALA A 201 -1.96 17.10 16.07
CA ALA A 201 -2.33 18.23 15.21
C ALA A 201 -3.60 17.90 14.41
N ALA A 202 -4.50 18.89 14.24
CA ALA A 202 -5.74 18.71 13.51
C ALA A 202 -5.49 18.11 12.11
N ALA A 203 -6.17 16.99 11.83
CA ALA A 203 -6.10 16.36 10.52
C ALA A 203 -6.94 17.16 9.52
N PRO A 204 -6.38 17.55 8.37
CA PRO A 204 -7.22 18.01 7.28
C PRO A 204 -8.10 16.84 6.81
N LYS A 205 -9.34 17.12 6.46
CA LYS A 205 -10.25 16.12 5.91
C LYS A 205 -9.75 15.61 4.57
N ILE A 206 -9.46 14.33 4.51
CA ILE A 206 -9.11 13.65 3.26
C ILE A 206 -10.38 13.17 2.60
N ARG A 207 -10.44 13.29 1.30
CA ARG A 207 -11.45 12.66 0.47
C ARG A 207 -10.76 11.72 -0.52
N VAL A 208 -11.14 10.46 -0.57
CA VAL A 208 -10.70 9.47 -1.57
C VAL A 208 -11.87 9.19 -2.52
N ARG A 209 -11.65 9.04 -3.82
CA ARG A 209 -12.68 8.70 -4.80
C ARG A 209 -13.20 7.28 -4.65
#